data_b6707119d02051c8e467853e6be83802
#
_entry.id   b6707119d02051c8e467853e6be83802
#
_cell.length_a   1.000
_cell.length_b   1.000
_cell.length_c   1.000
_cell.angle_alpha   90.00
_cell.angle_beta   90.00
_cell.angle_gamma   90.00
#
_symmetry.space_group_name_H-M   'P 1'
#
loop_
_entity.id
_entity.type
_entity.pdbx_description
1 polymer ?
#
loop_
_entity_poly.entity_id
_entity_poly.type
_entity_poly.pdbx_seq_one_letter_code
_entity_poly.pdbx_strand_id
1 'polypeptide(L)'
;MKNLFIAIATFIGTMNLSAQAKYQFQTKFDDAIPVLNMGTFHMGYTPDASTTEFDENNQDNVRQIHEIAKQIAAFKPTIILVEQNPSRNKVLNKLFQDYLLNPKMKFENPNEVELLAYEVGRLSGSKKIYGINYQEDYLYMLGDLLKEQDDSITFKRYIEMFRNNESKNGITKKDVKLKELLQYYNQPEFLDFSVAVNADMLTTVSYKKYPVGAEQAAKYYHRNLAMFSNMNNVPITKDDRIFVLMGATHTAFFKDFLRRSPKFKEVNTLDYLK
;
A
#
# COMPACT_ATOMS: atom_id res chain seq x y z
N MET A 1 -61.81 21.47 44.28
CA MET A 1 -60.36 21.66 44.48
C MET A 1 -59.67 20.79 43.41
N LYS A 2 -59.15 21.44 42.36
CA LYS A 2 -58.43 20.76 41.26
C LYS A 2 -56.95 20.96 41.45
N ASN A 3 -56.20 19.91 41.75
CA ASN A 3 -54.77 19.95 41.86
C ASN A 3 -54.14 19.92 40.48
N LEU A 4 -53.42 20.99 40.13
CA LEU A 4 -52.64 21.14 38.90
C LEU A 4 -51.21 20.64 39.20
N PHE A 5 -50.81 19.50 38.64
CA PHE A 5 -49.42 19.01 38.66
C PHE A 5 -48.68 19.64 37.50
N ILE A 6 -47.71 20.54 37.79
CA ILE A 6 -46.79 21.10 36.83
C ILE A 6 -45.58 20.13 36.76
N ALA A 7 -45.43 19.41 35.69
CA ALA A 7 -44.23 18.59 35.42
C ALA A 7 -43.13 19.50 34.83
N ILE A 8 -42.09 19.75 35.64
CA ILE A 8 -40.88 20.42 35.14
C ILE A 8 -40.03 19.40 34.45
N ALA A 9 -40.01 19.42 33.12
CA ALA A 9 -39.08 18.64 32.31
C ALA A 9 -37.70 19.32 32.34
N THR A 10 -36.78 18.78 33.12
CA THR A 10 -35.36 19.20 33.15
C THR A 10 -34.67 18.66 31.89
N PHE A 11 -34.46 19.54 30.91
CA PHE A 11 -33.65 19.20 29.70
C PHE A 11 -32.19 19.27 30.08
N ILE A 12 -31.60 18.09 30.42
CA ILE A 12 -30.15 17.96 30.60
C ILE A 12 -29.54 17.92 29.20
N GLY A 13 -29.17 19.09 28.68
CA GLY A 13 -28.34 19.19 27.49
C GLY A 13 -26.95 18.63 27.82
N THR A 14 -26.62 17.46 27.27
CA THR A 14 -25.25 16.97 27.28
C THR A 14 -24.40 17.88 26.39
N MET A 15 -23.76 18.88 26.98
CA MET A 15 -22.69 19.60 26.32
C MET A 15 -21.54 18.61 26.09
N ASN A 16 -21.37 18.14 24.86
CA ASN A 16 -20.13 17.54 24.41
C ASN A 16 -19.04 18.63 24.44
N LEU A 17 -18.41 18.80 25.60
CA LEU A 17 -17.15 19.52 25.68
C LEU A 17 -16.10 18.65 24.97
N SER A 18 -15.98 18.79 23.65
CA SER A 18 -14.75 18.42 22.97
C SER A 18 -13.67 19.33 23.56
N ALA A 19 -12.79 18.75 24.37
CA ALA A 19 -11.63 19.45 24.88
C ALA A 19 -10.81 19.93 23.66
N GLN A 20 -10.96 21.21 23.32
CA GLN A 20 -10.20 21.83 22.26
C GLN A 20 -8.71 21.75 22.67
N ALA A 21 -7.89 21.05 21.89
CA ALA A 21 -6.48 20.89 22.22
C ALA A 21 -5.86 22.26 22.49
N LYS A 22 -5.24 22.41 23.65
CA LYS A 22 -4.60 23.67 24.09
C LYS A 22 -3.54 24.17 23.10
N TYR A 23 -2.96 23.24 22.32
CA TYR A 23 -1.92 23.54 21.34
C TYR A 23 -2.37 23.08 19.96
N GLN A 24 -2.20 23.95 18.96
CA GLN A 24 -2.35 23.62 17.56
C GLN A 24 -0.96 23.29 16.99
N PHE A 25 -0.85 22.15 16.32
CA PHE A 25 0.41 21.71 15.72
C PHE A 25 0.17 21.39 14.25
N GLN A 26 0.75 22.21 13.37
CA GLN A 26 0.68 21.96 11.94
C GLN A 26 1.61 20.82 11.55
N THR A 27 1.06 19.77 10.94
CA THR A 27 1.81 18.56 10.53
C THR A 27 1.93 18.42 9.03
N LYS A 28 1.23 19.25 8.26
CA LYS A 28 1.24 19.24 6.79
C LYS A 28 1.49 20.65 6.26
N PHE A 29 2.15 20.74 5.10
CA PHE A 29 2.17 21.98 4.34
C PHE A 29 0.78 22.31 3.79
N ASP A 30 0.47 23.58 3.60
CA ASP A 30 -0.84 24.00 3.07
C ASP A 30 -1.06 23.49 1.64
N ASP A 31 0.03 23.33 0.88
CA ASP A 31 0.09 22.80 -0.47
C ASP A 31 0.58 21.34 -0.54
N ALA A 32 0.35 20.58 0.51
CA ALA A 32 0.74 19.17 0.55
C ALA A 32 0.15 18.36 -0.62
N ILE A 33 1.03 17.65 -1.31
CA ILE A 33 0.75 16.96 -2.58
C ILE A 33 -0.09 15.70 -2.33
N PRO A 34 -1.25 15.54 -2.99
CA PRO A 34 -2.09 14.36 -2.82
C PRO A 34 -1.43 13.12 -3.41
N VAL A 35 -1.44 12.03 -2.63
CA VAL A 35 -0.88 10.72 -3.00
C VAL A 35 -1.93 9.65 -2.82
N LEU A 36 -2.23 8.91 -3.89
CA LEU A 36 -3.00 7.67 -3.83
C LEU A 36 -1.99 6.52 -3.82
N ASN A 37 -1.85 5.87 -2.66
CA ASN A 37 -0.87 4.83 -2.37
C ASN A 37 -1.58 3.48 -2.38
N MET A 38 -1.36 2.66 -3.42
CA MET A 38 -2.10 1.42 -3.66
C MET A 38 -1.18 0.22 -3.63
N GLY A 39 -1.55 -0.76 -2.79
CA GLY A 39 -0.89 -2.04 -2.66
C GLY A 39 -1.45 -3.10 -3.60
N THR A 40 -0.56 -3.96 -4.11
CA THR A 40 -0.90 -5.16 -4.87
C THR A 40 -0.38 -6.40 -4.17
N PHE A 41 -0.86 -7.55 -4.62
CA PHE A 41 -0.36 -8.88 -4.24
C PHE A 41 0.70 -9.39 -5.23
N HIS A 42 1.37 -8.50 -5.98
CA HIS A 42 2.26 -8.79 -7.12
C HIS A 42 1.53 -9.54 -8.24
N MET A 43 0.78 -8.76 -9.06
CA MET A 43 0.03 -9.28 -10.20
C MET A 43 0.99 -9.66 -11.33
N GLY A 44 0.91 -10.90 -11.80
CA GLY A 44 1.74 -11.40 -12.89
C GLY A 44 3.18 -11.71 -12.48
N TYR A 45 4.13 -11.54 -13.40
CA TYR A 45 5.52 -11.90 -13.17
C TYR A 45 6.26 -10.92 -12.26
N THR A 46 6.84 -11.44 -11.18
CA THR A 46 7.76 -10.67 -10.32
C THR A 46 8.97 -11.53 -9.95
N PRO A 47 10.19 -10.95 -9.81
CA PRO A 47 11.34 -11.64 -9.24
C PRO A 47 11.29 -11.75 -7.70
N ASP A 48 10.28 -11.17 -7.03
CA ASP A 48 10.12 -11.18 -5.58
C ASP A 48 9.68 -12.56 -5.04
N ALA A 49 9.72 -12.74 -3.72
CA ALA A 49 9.55 -14.01 -3.04
C ALA A 49 8.17 -14.66 -3.20
N SER A 50 7.14 -13.92 -3.59
CA SER A 50 5.81 -14.45 -3.87
C SER A 50 5.25 -13.88 -5.17
N THR A 51 4.89 -14.78 -6.08
CA THR A 51 4.16 -14.43 -7.31
C THR A 51 2.76 -15.01 -7.21
N THR A 52 1.77 -14.24 -7.64
CA THR A 52 0.42 -14.76 -7.85
C THR A 52 0.21 -14.95 -9.34
N GLU A 53 -0.13 -16.18 -9.76
CA GLU A 53 -0.48 -16.42 -11.16
C GLU A 53 -1.67 -15.55 -11.54
N PHE A 54 -1.47 -14.72 -12.54
CA PHE A 54 -2.50 -13.89 -13.12
C PHE A 54 -2.55 -14.15 -14.63
N ASP A 55 -3.67 -14.73 -15.09
CA ASP A 55 -3.88 -14.98 -16.50
C ASP A 55 -4.30 -13.70 -17.22
N GLU A 56 -3.32 -13.02 -17.82
CA GLU A 56 -3.51 -11.80 -18.59
C GLU A 56 -4.21 -12.03 -19.95
N ASN A 57 -4.38 -13.28 -20.36
CA ASN A 57 -5.11 -13.65 -21.56
C ASN A 57 -6.60 -13.92 -21.28
N ASN A 58 -6.97 -14.08 -20.01
CA ASN A 58 -8.36 -14.23 -19.60
C ASN A 58 -9.11 -12.91 -19.78
N GLN A 59 -10.13 -12.90 -20.63
CA GLN A 59 -10.90 -11.68 -20.93
C GLN A 59 -11.60 -11.09 -19.72
N ASP A 60 -12.00 -11.91 -18.74
CA ASP A 60 -12.61 -11.43 -17.50
C ASP A 60 -11.59 -10.68 -16.64
N ASN A 61 -10.36 -11.19 -16.56
CA ASN A 61 -9.28 -10.51 -15.85
C ASN A 61 -8.93 -9.17 -16.51
N VAL A 62 -8.81 -9.15 -17.84
CA VAL A 62 -8.56 -7.91 -18.60
C VAL A 62 -9.67 -6.89 -18.37
N ARG A 63 -10.94 -7.32 -18.37
CA ARG A 63 -12.08 -6.44 -18.09
C ARG A 63 -12.01 -5.90 -16.66
N GLN A 64 -11.72 -6.74 -15.65
CA GLN A 64 -11.60 -6.32 -14.27
C GLN A 64 -10.47 -5.30 -14.08
N ILE A 65 -9.29 -5.52 -14.69
CA ILE A 65 -8.19 -4.54 -14.70
C ILE A 65 -8.64 -3.20 -15.26
N HIS A 66 -9.31 -3.21 -16.41
CA HIS A 66 -9.79 -1.98 -17.06
C HIS A 66 -10.76 -1.20 -16.16
N GLU A 67 -11.72 -1.88 -15.52
CA GLU A 67 -12.66 -1.24 -14.60
C GLU A 67 -11.97 -0.68 -13.36
N ILE A 68 -11.00 -1.41 -12.79
CA ILE A 68 -10.18 -0.92 -11.66
C ILE A 68 -9.34 0.28 -12.09
N ALA A 69 -8.67 0.20 -13.26
CA ALA A 69 -7.90 1.32 -13.79
C ALA A 69 -8.75 2.58 -13.98
N LYS A 70 -9.99 2.43 -14.47
CA LYS A 70 -10.94 3.53 -14.61
C LYS A 70 -11.34 4.15 -13.27
N GLN A 71 -11.55 3.33 -12.24
CA GLN A 71 -11.84 3.81 -10.89
C GLN A 71 -10.64 4.60 -10.33
N ILE A 72 -9.43 4.06 -10.44
CA ILE A 72 -8.20 4.73 -9.98
C ILE A 72 -7.91 6.00 -10.81
N ALA A 73 -8.15 5.99 -12.12
CA ALA A 73 -7.96 7.17 -12.97
C ALA A 73 -8.87 8.35 -12.60
N ALA A 74 -9.98 8.11 -11.88
CA ALA A 74 -10.83 9.17 -11.33
C ALA A 74 -10.08 10.05 -10.30
N PHE A 75 -9.00 9.55 -9.70
CA PHE A 75 -8.07 10.35 -8.89
C PHE A 75 -7.33 11.39 -9.73
N LYS A 76 -7.27 11.26 -11.06
CA LYS A 76 -6.56 12.11 -12.03
C LYS A 76 -5.07 12.27 -11.67
N PRO A 77 -4.31 11.18 -11.54
CA PRO A 77 -2.89 11.28 -11.30
C PRO A 77 -2.17 11.97 -12.47
N THR A 78 -1.19 12.83 -12.16
CA THR A 78 -0.30 13.46 -13.12
C THR A 78 1.04 12.74 -13.21
N ILE A 79 1.41 12.02 -12.14
CA ILE A 79 2.63 11.23 -12.01
C ILE A 79 2.26 9.84 -11.49
N ILE A 80 2.87 8.81 -12.07
CA ILE A 80 2.75 7.43 -11.61
C ILE A 80 4.12 6.97 -11.09
N LEU A 81 4.13 6.39 -9.90
CA LEU A 81 5.32 5.78 -9.29
C LEU A 81 5.09 4.28 -9.14
N VAL A 82 6.10 3.49 -9.52
CA VAL A 82 5.99 2.02 -9.54
C VAL A 82 7.21 1.36 -8.91
N GLU A 83 7.06 0.10 -8.49
CA GLU A 83 8.11 -0.71 -7.88
C GLU A 83 9.09 -1.24 -8.94
N GLN A 84 9.72 -0.32 -9.67
CA GLN A 84 10.80 -0.59 -10.62
C GLN A 84 12.05 0.18 -10.23
N ASN A 85 13.23 -0.38 -10.50
CA ASN A 85 14.49 0.30 -10.18
C ASN A 85 14.62 1.61 -10.98
N PRO A 86 14.99 2.75 -10.37
CA PRO A 86 15.16 4.03 -11.05
C PRO A 86 16.12 4.01 -12.25
N SER A 87 17.12 3.11 -12.23
CA SER A 87 18.04 2.93 -13.36
C SER A 87 17.33 2.49 -14.65
N ARG A 88 16.13 1.91 -14.54
CA ARG A 88 15.30 1.48 -15.68
C ARG A 88 14.33 2.55 -16.17
N ASN A 89 14.29 3.73 -15.59
CA ASN A 89 13.33 4.78 -15.94
C ASN A 89 13.27 5.11 -17.44
N LYS A 90 14.41 5.04 -18.16
CA LYS A 90 14.43 5.27 -19.61
C LYS A 90 13.62 4.21 -20.38
N VAL A 91 13.77 2.94 -20.02
CA VAL A 91 13.03 1.82 -20.63
C VAL A 91 11.57 1.86 -20.21
N LEU A 92 11.29 2.04 -18.92
CA LEU A 92 9.96 2.16 -18.36
C LEU A 92 9.15 3.26 -19.07
N ASN A 93 9.71 4.46 -19.21
CA ASN A 93 9.05 5.56 -19.89
C ASN A 93 8.84 5.26 -21.39
N LYS A 94 9.82 4.65 -22.08
CA LYS A 94 9.65 4.28 -23.47
C LYS A 94 8.47 3.32 -23.66
N LEU A 95 8.42 2.24 -22.89
CA LEU A 95 7.33 1.26 -22.96
C LEU A 95 5.97 1.89 -22.63
N PHE A 96 5.93 2.78 -21.67
CA PHE A 96 4.71 3.51 -21.33
C PHE A 96 4.25 4.40 -22.49
N GLN A 97 5.14 5.14 -23.16
CA GLN A 97 4.79 5.94 -24.33
C GLN A 97 4.32 5.05 -25.50
N ASP A 98 5.00 3.92 -25.75
CA ASP A 98 4.57 2.95 -26.76
C ASP A 98 3.15 2.43 -26.45
N TYR A 99 2.84 2.13 -25.17
CA TYR A 99 1.50 1.74 -24.74
C TYR A 99 0.46 2.84 -24.97
N LEU A 100 0.78 4.11 -24.66
CA LEU A 100 -0.14 5.23 -24.90
C LEU A 100 -0.52 5.37 -26.40
N LEU A 101 0.42 5.04 -27.29
CA LEU A 101 0.19 5.05 -28.74
C LEU A 101 -0.56 3.79 -29.23
N ASN A 102 -0.31 2.66 -28.61
CA ASN A 102 -0.93 1.37 -28.97
C ASN A 102 -1.37 0.59 -27.71
N PRO A 103 -2.53 0.90 -27.13
CA PRO A 103 -3.02 0.23 -25.92
C PRO A 103 -3.34 -1.26 -26.09
N LYS A 104 -3.30 -1.78 -27.32
CA LYS A 104 -3.50 -3.21 -27.63
C LYS A 104 -2.19 -3.98 -27.75
N MET A 105 -1.06 -3.32 -27.52
CA MET A 105 0.23 -4.02 -27.52
C MET A 105 0.26 -5.10 -26.43
N LYS A 106 0.96 -6.19 -26.71
CA LYS A 106 1.14 -7.30 -25.78
C LYS A 106 2.53 -7.22 -25.16
N PHE A 107 2.61 -7.63 -23.89
CA PHE A 107 3.85 -7.78 -23.17
C PHE A 107 4.13 -9.28 -23.00
N GLU A 108 5.39 -9.68 -23.00
CA GLU A 108 5.77 -11.09 -22.89
C GLU A 108 5.50 -11.64 -21.49
N ASN A 109 5.87 -10.87 -20.45
CA ASN A 109 5.67 -11.22 -19.04
C ASN A 109 5.16 -9.99 -18.29
N PRO A 110 3.88 -9.59 -18.45
CA PRO A 110 3.35 -8.40 -17.81
C PRO A 110 3.21 -8.59 -16.30
N ASN A 111 3.46 -7.52 -15.56
CA ASN A 111 3.15 -7.41 -14.14
C ASN A 111 2.20 -6.24 -13.89
N GLU A 112 1.98 -5.86 -12.63
CA GLU A 112 1.06 -4.77 -12.27
C GLU A 112 1.38 -3.44 -12.96
N VAL A 113 2.61 -3.23 -13.42
CA VAL A 113 3.00 -1.99 -14.13
C VAL A 113 2.35 -1.94 -15.51
N GLU A 114 2.56 -2.98 -16.31
CA GLU A 114 1.99 -3.08 -17.66
C GLU A 114 0.48 -3.32 -17.61
N LEU A 115 0.02 -4.13 -16.66
CA LEU A 115 -1.40 -4.50 -16.54
C LEU A 115 -2.26 -3.35 -16.01
N LEU A 116 -1.82 -2.64 -14.97
CA LEU A 116 -2.64 -1.66 -14.28
C LEU A 116 -2.11 -0.23 -14.38
N ALA A 117 -0.82 0.02 -14.06
CA ALA A 117 -0.29 1.37 -14.01
C ALA A 117 -0.34 2.09 -15.34
N TYR A 118 -0.02 1.40 -16.45
CA TYR A 118 -0.08 1.97 -17.80
C TYR A 118 -1.52 2.34 -18.18
N GLU A 119 -2.49 1.49 -17.86
CA GLU A 119 -3.89 1.76 -18.17
C GLU A 119 -4.46 2.92 -17.33
N VAL A 120 -4.10 3.00 -16.04
CA VAL A 120 -4.41 4.18 -15.21
C VAL A 120 -3.83 5.45 -15.85
N GLY A 121 -2.59 5.41 -16.29
CA GLY A 121 -1.94 6.53 -16.97
C GLY A 121 -2.66 6.96 -18.23
N ARG A 122 -3.04 6.01 -19.08
CA ARG A 122 -3.79 6.25 -20.30
C ARG A 122 -5.14 6.91 -20.04
N LEU A 123 -5.90 6.36 -19.07
CA LEU A 123 -7.24 6.83 -18.75
C LEU A 123 -7.25 8.18 -18.03
N SER A 124 -6.22 8.47 -17.23
CA SER A 124 -6.06 9.76 -16.54
C SER A 124 -5.41 10.85 -17.37
N GLY A 125 -4.77 10.49 -18.50
CA GLY A 125 -3.96 11.40 -19.32
C GLY A 125 -2.58 11.69 -18.72
N SER A 126 -2.13 10.90 -17.72
CA SER A 126 -0.76 11.01 -17.20
C SER A 126 0.26 10.62 -18.27
N LYS A 127 1.37 11.36 -18.32
CA LYS A 127 2.47 11.11 -19.25
C LYS A 127 3.80 10.81 -18.56
N LYS A 128 3.80 10.80 -17.22
CA LYS A 128 5.00 10.66 -16.40
C LYS A 128 4.90 9.40 -15.55
N ILE A 129 5.85 8.49 -15.71
CA ILE A 129 6.00 7.30 -14.88
C ILE A 129 7.44 7.16 -14.43
N TYR A 130 7.66 6.78 -13.16
CA TYR A 130 8.99 6.61 -12.59
C TYR A 130 9.02 5.37 -11.72
N GLY A 131 10.14 4.65 -11.78
CA GLY A 131 10.48 3.60 -10.84
C GLY A 131 11.07 4.21 -9.55
N ILE A 132 10.68 3.65 -8.41
CA ILE A 132 11.18 4.09 -7.10
C ILE A 132 11.74 2.94 -6.27
N ASN A 133 11.81 1.71 -6.79
CA ASN A 133 12.33 0.57 -6.05
C ASN A 133 13.79 0.76 -5.60
N TYR A 134 14.11 0.13 -4.50
CA TYR A 134 15.47 -0.03 -3.98
C TYR A 134 15.65 -1.48 -3.55
N GLN A 135 16.69 -2.14 -4.05
CA GLN A 135 16.96 -3.53 -3.70
C GLN A 135 17.86 -3.60 -2.47
N GLU A 136 17.40 -4.33 -1.47
CA GLU A 136 18.19 -4.67 -0.29
C GLU A 136 17.78 -6.06 0.19
N ASP A 137 18.76 -6.93 0.36
CA ASP A 137 18.51 -8.29 0.82
C ASP A 137 18.33 -8.33 2.34
N TYR A 138 17.27 -8.98 2.78
CA TYR A 138 17.01 -9.24 4.19
C TYR A 138 16.37 -10.62 4.38
N LEU A 139 16.56 -11.21 5.55
CA LEU A 139 16.10 -12.57 5.86
C LEU A 139 14.79 -12.52 6.66
N TYR A 140 13.65 -12.34 5.97
CA TYR A 140 12.32 -12.28 6.61
C TYR A 140 11.91 -13.63 7.23
N MET A 141 12.40 -14.76 6.69
CA MET A 141 12.17 -16.11 7.24
C MET A 141 13.20 -16.51 8.30
N LEU A 142 13.93 -15.56 8.88
CA LEU A 142 14.98 -15.83 9.86
C LEU A 142 14.49 -16.69 11.02
N GLY A 143 13.26 -16.47 11.50
CA GLY A 143 12.66 -17.25 12.58
C GLY A 143 12.47 -18.73 12.27
N ASP A 144 12.28 -19.09 10.99
CA ASP A 144 12.22 -20.50 10.55
C ASP A 144 13.61 -21.09 10.28
N LEU A 145 14.59 -20.26 9.93
CA LEU A 145 15.95 -20.68 9.62
C LEU A 145 16.78 -20.94 10.87
N LEU A 146 16.54 -20.23 11.96
CA LEU A 146 17.26 -20.42 13.21
C LEU A 146 16.70 -21.64 13.98
N LYS A 147 17.52 -22.68 14.12
CA LYS A 147 17.17 -23.88 14.90
C LYS A 147 17.06 -23.61 16.40
N GLU A 148 17.92 -22.71 16.91
CA GLU A 148 17.96 -22.30 18.31
C GLU A 148 17.67 -20.80 18.38
N GLN A 149 16.53 -20.43 18.94
CA GLN A 149 16.13 -19.04 19.18
C GLN A 149 15.52 -18.90 20.57
N ASP A 150 15.62 -17.71 21.14
CA ASP A 150 15.15 -17.45 22.51
C ASP A 150 13.61 -17.51 22.63
N ASP A 151 12.87 -17.12 21.57
CA ASP A 151 11.40 -17.24 21.48
C ASP A 151 10.95 -17.68 20.08
N SER A 152 10.70 -18.98 19.93
CA SER A 152 10.14 -19.52 18.69
C SER A 152 8.60 -19.53 18.65
N ILE A 153 7.95 -19.32 19.79
CA ILE A 153 6.49 -19.44 19.91
C ILE A 153 5.83 -18.19 19.35
N THR A 154 6.30 -17.01 19.75
CA THR A 154 5.70 -15.73 19.34
C THR A 154 5.81 -15.54 17.84
N PHE A 155 6.97 -15.83 17.23
CA PHE A 155 7.14 -15.76 15.78
C PHE A 155 6.11 -16.63 15.04
N LYS A 156 5.92 -17.89 15.45
CA LYS A 156 4.94 -18.80 14.84
C LYS A 156 3.50 -18.30 14.96
N ARG A 157 3.15 -17.66 16.09
CA ARG A 157 1.81 -17.08 16.28
C ARG A 157 1.52 -15.93 15.31
N TYR A 158 2.50 -15.11 14.93
CA TYR A 158 2.33 -14.12 13.86
C TYR A 158 2.01 -14.78 12.51
N ILE A 159 2.76 -15.83 12.15
CA ILE A 159 2.54 -16.57 10.90
C ILE A 159 1.14 -17.23 10.87
N GLU A 160 0.73 -17.85 11.99
CA GLU A 160 -0.61 -18.44 12.12
C GLU A 160 -1.71 -17.37 12.01
N MET A 161 -1.51 -16.20 12.63
CA MET A 161 -2.45 -15.09 12.54
C MET A 161 -2.60 -14.59 11.10
N PHE A 162 -1.50 -14.48 10.36
CA PHE A 162 -1.51 -14.10 8.94
C PHE A 162 -2.36 -15.08 8.13
N ARG A 163 -2.05 -16.37 8.20
CA ARG A 163 -2.80 -17.44 7.49
C ARG A 163 -4.29 -17.49 7.86
N ASN A 164 -4.59 -17.31 9.15
CA ASN A 164 -5.97 -17.29 9.64
C ASN A 164 -6.75 -16.09 9.11
N ASN A 165 -6.13 -14.92 8.97
CA ASN A 165 -6.75 -13.74 8.40
C ASN A 165 -7.07 -13.95 6.91
N GLU A 166 -6.14 -14.49 6.13
CA GLU A 166 -6.40 -14.81 4.71
C GLU A 166 -7.53 -15.83 4.55
N SER A 167 -7.51 -16.89 5.35
CA SER A 167 -8.55 -17.92 5.32
C SER A 167 -9.94 -17.39 5.70
N LYS A 168 -10.04 -16.62 6.80
CA LYS A 168 -11.31 -16.04 7.28
C LYS A 168 -11.92 -15.06 6.27
N ASN A 169 -11.09 -14.30 5.55
CA ASN A 169 -11.54 -13.37 4.53
C ASN A 169 -11.76 -14.04 3.16
N GLY A 170 -11.49 -15.33 3.05
CA GLY A 170 -11.71 -16.09 1.83
C GLY A 170 -10.79 -15.73 0.67
N ILE A 171 -9.65 -15.07 0.96
CA ILE A 171 -8.69 -14.59 -0.04
C ILE A 171 -7.95 -15.74 -0.73
N THR A 172 -7.88 -16.90 -0.09
CA THR A 172 -7.28 -18.12 -0.64
C THR A 172 -8.18 -18.89 -1.59
N LYS A 173 -9.43 -18.45 -1.83
CA LYS A 173 -10.35 -19.09 -2.77
C LYS A 173 -9.93 -18.86 -4.20
N LYS A 174 -10.14 -19.86 -5.07
CA LYS A 174 -9.74 -19.77 -6.49
C LYS A 174 -10.57 -18.79 -7.32
N ASP A 175 -11.76 -18.43 -6.88
CA ASP A 175 -12.73 -17.59 -7.59
C ASP A 175 -12.86 -16.18 -7.02
N VAL A 176 -11.92 -15.76 -6.17
CA VAL A 176 -11.88 -14.38 -5.63
C VAL A 176 -11.65 -13.40 -6.78
N LYS A 177 -12.51 -12.39 -6.85
CA LYS A 177 -12.39 -11.34 -7.87
C LYS A 177 -11.19 -10.43 -7.59
N LEU A 178 -10.56 -9.97 -8.67
CA LEU A 178 -9.40 -9.07 -8.58
C LEU A 178 -9.66 -7.84 -7.72
N LYS A 179 -10.85 -7.23 -7.85
CA LYS A 179 -11.22 -6.08 -7.02
C LYS A 179 -11.29 -6.42 -5.52
N GLU A 180 -11.82 -7.56 -5.16
CA GLU A 180 -11.91 -8.02 -3.76
C GLU A 180 -10.52 -8.25 -3.17
N LEU A 181 -9.60 -8.84 -3.96
CA LEU A 181 -8.19 -8.98 -3.57
C LEU A 181 -7.56 -7.62 -3.32
N LEU A 182 -7.67 -6.69 -4.28
CA LEU A 182 -7.11 -5.35 -4.13
C LEU A 182 -7.74 -4.58 -2.97
N GLN A 183 -9.04 -4.73 -2.73
CA GLN A 183 -9.68 -4.15 -1.55
C GLN A 183 -9.10 -4.72 -0.26
N TYR A 184 -8.90 -6.04 -0.17
CA TYR A 184 -8.31 -6.69 1.00
C TYR A 184 -6.89 -6.20 1.28
N TYR A 185 -6.02 -6.19 0.26
CA TYR A 185 -4.62 -5.76 0.39
C TYR A 185 -4.44 -4.25 0.65
N ASN A 186 -5.51 -3.46 0.55
CA ASN A 186 -5.51 -2.03 0.87
C ASN A 186 -6.35 -1.68 2.12
N GLN A 187 -6.86 -2.68 2.87
CA GLN A 187 -7.50 -2.42 4.15
C GLN A 187 -6.48 -1.86 5.16
N PRO A 188 -6.85 -0.85 5.95
CA PRO A 188 -5.97 -0.29 6.97
C PRO A 188 -5.39 -1.35 7.90
N GLU A 189 -6.21 -2.31 8.33
CA GLU A 189 -5.83 -3.39 9.24
C GLU A 189 -4.83 -4.35 8.60
N PHE A 190 -4.99 -4.66 7.30
CA PHE A 190 -4.03 -5.46 6.55
C PHE A 190 -2.68 -4.75 6.45
N LEU A 191 -2.70 -3.46 6.10
CA LEU A 191 -1.47 -2.67 5.96
C LEU A 191 -0.74 -2.53 7.31
N ASP A 192 -1.45 -2.24 8.40
CA ASP A 192 -0.86 -2.15 9.73
C ASP A 192 -0.27 -3.50 10.16
N PHE A 193 -0.96 -4.61 9.88
CA PHE A 193 -0.46 -5.95 10.17
C PHE A 193 0.74 -6.34 9.29
N SER A 194 0.80 -5.85 8.05
CA SER A 194 1.95 -6.06 7.17
C SER A 194 3.22 -5.41 7.71
N VAL A 195 3.13 -4.23 8.35
CA VAL A 195 4.27 -3.64 9.07
C VAL A 195 4.66 -4.54 10.25
N ALA A 196 3.69 -5.01 11.04
CA ALA A 196 3.94 -5.86 12.19
C ALA A 196 4.68 -7.16 11.78
N VAL A 197 4.27 -7.82 10.69
CA VAL A 197 4.91 -9.06 10.21
C VAL A 197 6.34 -8.82 9.68
N ASN A 198 6.61 -7.67 9.08
CA ASN A 198 7.93 -7.37 8.49
C ASN A 198 8.87 -6.58 9.42
N ALA A 199 8.39 -6.11 10.55
CA ALA A 199 9.18 -5.39 11.56
C ALA A 199 9.04 -6.03 12.94
N ASP A 200 7.88 -5.90 13.61
CA ASP A 200 7.70 -6.32 15.00
C ASP A 200 7.95 -7.81 15.21
N MET A 201 7.41 -8.66 14.31
CA MET A 201 7.60 -10.11 14.35
C MET A 201 9.08 -10.47 14.37
N LEU A 202 9.89 -9.81 13.54
CA LEU A 202 11.32 -10.07 13.48
C LEU A 202 12.04 -9.68 14.78
N THR A 203 11.53 -8.70 15.54
CA THR A 203 12.13 -8.33 16.83
C THR A 203 12.02 -9.44 17.88
N THR A 204 11.10 -10.40 17.70
CA THR A 204 10.98 -11.57 18.58
C THR A 204 12.05 -12.61 18.32
N VAL A 205 12.76 -12.53 17.19
CA VAL A 205 13.80 -13.48 16.79
C VAL A 205 15.15 -13.04 17.35
N SER A 206 15.62 -13.73 18.35
CA SER A 206 16.93 -13.49 18.97
C SER A 206 17.70 -14.82 19.14
N TYR A 207 19.02 -14.71 19.20
CA TYR A 207 19.91 -15.83 19.45
C TYR A 207 20.89 -15.46 20.58
N LYS A 208 20.84 -16.20 21.69
CA LYS A 208 21.64 -15.90 22.90
C LYS A 208 21.53 -14.42 23.32
N LYS A 209 20.29 -13.90 23.31
CA LYS A 209 19.95 -12.48 23.60
C LYS A 209 20.49 -11.47 22.58
N TYR A 210 21.11 -11.90 21.48
CA TYR A 210 21.50 -11.00 20.42
C TYR A 210 20.32 -10.79 19.45
N PRO A 211 19.96 -9.54 19.11
CA PRO A 211 18.72 -9.20 18.39
C PRO A 211 18.85 -9.35 16.87
N VAL A 212 19.19 -10.55 16.39
CA VAL A 212 19.43 -10.82 14.97
C VAL A 212 18.23 -10.47 14.07
N GLY A 213 17.02 -10.65 14.59
CA GLY A 213 15.80 -10.30 13.84
C GLY A 213 15.59 -8.80 13.70
N ALA A 214 15.92 -8.02 14.75
CA ALA A 214 15.85 -6.56 14.69
C ALA A 214 16.79 -5.97 13.62
N GLU A 215 17.94 -6.59 13.37
CA GLU A 215 18.85 -6.20 12.29
C GLU A 215 18.20 -6.43 10.92
N GLN A 216 17.45 -7.52 10.74
CA GLN A 216 16.75 -7.79 9.49
C GLN A 216 15.55 -6.83 9.31
N ALA A 217 14.80 -6.54 10.37
CA ALA A 217 13.76 -5.53 10.36
C ALA A 217 14.30 -4.15 9.97
N ALA A 218 15.47 -3.77 10.52
CA ALA A 218 16.14 -2.50 10.18
C ALA A 218 16.50 -2.41 8.69
N LYS A 219 16.98 -3.50 8.08
CA LYS A 219 17.25 -3.55 6.62
C LYS A 219 15.99 -3.34 5.81
N TYR A 220 14.88 -3.97 6.20
CA TYR A 220 13.62 -3.78 5.48
C TYR A 220 13.07 -2.36 5.64
N TYR A 221 13.19 -1.78 6.83
CA TYR A 221 12.89 -0.36 7.04
C TYR A 221 13.76 0.55 6.17
N HIS A 222 15.06 0.27 6.11
CA HIS A 222 16.00 1.01 5.28
C HIS A 222 15.65 0.92 3.79
N ARG A 223 15.31 -0.28 3.28
CA ARG A 223 14.81 -0.47 1.91
C ARG A 223 13.63 0.48 1.63
N ASN A 224 12.62 0.49 2.49
CA ASN A 224 11.43 1.33 2.32
C ASN A 224 11.75 2.83 2.43
N LEU A 225 12.64 3.26 3.32
CA LEU A 225 13.12 4.64 3.39
C LEU A 225 13.88 5.07 2.14
N ALA A 226 14.70 4.18 1.57
CA ALA A 226 15.41 4.43 0.32
C ALA A 226 14.44 4.55 -0.87
N MET A 227 13.39 3.71 -0.92
CA MET A 227 12.30 3.85 -1.90
C MET A 227 11.57 5.19 -1.73
N PHE A 228 11.30 5.62 -0.51
CA PHE A 228 10.67 6.92 -0.23
C PHE A 228 11.59 8.10 -0.58
N SER A 229 12.91 7.94 -0.40
CA SER A 229 13.91 8.88 -0.89
C SER A 229 13.91 8.98 -2.42
N ASN A 230 13.80 7.84 -3.12
CA ASN A 230 13.65 7.83 -4.58
C ASN A 230 12.39 8.58 -5.03
N MET A 231 11.25 8.42 -4.33
CA MET A 231 10.05 9.22 -4.57
C MET A 231 10.31 10.71 -4.40
N ASN A 232 11.06 11.12 -3.38
CA ASN A 232 11.41 12.53 -3.16
C ASN A 232 12.34 13.11 -4.23
N ASN A 233 13.11 12.27 -4.93
CA ASN A 233 14.00 12.67 -6.02
C ASN A 233 13.29 12.82 -7.37
N VAL A 234 12.02 12.39 -7.50
CA VAL A 234 11.20 12.63 -8.69
C VAL A 234 10.89 14.14 -8.78
N PRO A 235 10.91 14.74 -10.00
CA PRO A 235 10.55 16.14 -10.18
C PRO A 235 9.05 16.38 -10.00
N ILE A 236 8.63 16.45 -8.74
CA ILE A 236 7.25 16.64 -8.29
C ILE A 236 7.04 18.10 -7.90
N THR A 237 5.93 18.69 -8.34
CA THR A 237 5.49 20.05 -8.01
C THR A 237 4.24 20.02 -7.13
N LYS A 238 3.86 21.15 -6.55
CA LYS A 238 2.64 21.30 -5.74
C LYS A 238 1.33 21.02 -6.53
N ASP A 239 1.39 21.14 -7.85
CA ASP A 239 0.22 20.93 -8.73
C ASP A 239 0.07 19.47 -9.16
N ASP A 240 1.00 18.60 -8.78
CA ASP A 240 0.97 17.18 -9.12
C ASP A 240 0.05 16.39 -8.20
N ARG A 241 -0.44 15.28 -8.72
CA ARG A 241 -1.20 14.24 -8.03
C ARG A 241 -0.51 12.92 -8.31
N ILE A 242 -0.13 12.22 -7.26
CA ILE A 242 0.76 11.06 -7.39
C ILE A 242 -0.04 9.78 -7.18
N PHE A 243 0.04 8.86 -8.13
CA PHE A 243 -0.40 7.48 -7.96
C PHE A 243 0.83 6.60 -7.73
N VAL A 244 0.87 5.89 -6.61
CA VAL A 244 1.91 4.93 -6.26
C VAL A 244 1.32 3.53 -6.34
N LEU A 245 1.98 2.63 -7.08
CA LEU A 245 1.60 1.21 -7.23
C LEU A 245 2.81 0.32 -6.93
N MET A 246 2.69 -0.52 -5.91
CA MET A 246 3.74 -1.43 -5.47
C MET A 246 3.17 -2.57 -4.63
N GLY A 247 3.98 -3.55 -4.27
CA GLY A 247 3.56 -4.62 -3.36
C GLY A 247 2.99 -4.08 -2.05
N ALA A 248 1.93 -4.72 -1.53
CA ALA A 248 1.15 -4.21 -0.40
C ALA A 248 1.99 -3.99 0.87
N THR A 249 3.05 -4.78 1.07
CA THR A 249 3.95 -4.60 2.21
C THR A 249 4.70 -3.26 2.13
N HIS A 250 5.19 -2.88 0.93
CA HIS A 250 5.81 -1.57 0.74
C HIS A 250 4.79 -0.45 0.88
N THR A 251 3.58 -0.64 0.39
CA THR A 251 2.46 0.29 0.57
C THR A 251 2.16 0.56 2.04
N ALA A 252 2.26 -0.46 2.90
CA ALA A 252 2.07 -0.34 4.34
C ALA A 252 3.10 0.62 4.99
N PHE A 253 4.39 0.45 4.65
CA PHE A 253 5.44 1.36 5.13
C PHE A 253 5.28 2.77 4.57
N PHE A 254 4.91 2.90 3.30
CA PHE A 254 4.64 4.20 2.68
C PHE A 254 3.46 4.93 3.33
N LYS A 255 2.39 4.23 3.70
CA LYS A 255 1.27 4.79 4.48
C LYS A 255 1.78 5.49 5.74
N ASP A 256 2.69 4.84 6.47
CA ASP A 256 3.32 5.41 7.67
C ASP A 256 4.20 6.62 7.37
N PHE A 257 4.99 6.58 6.30
CA PHE A 257 5.83 7.70 5.88
C PHE A 257 5.00 8.88 5.38
N LEU A 258 3.99 8.62 4.56
CA LEU A 258 3.07 9.64 4.03
C LEU A 258 2.28 10.32 5.16
N ARG A 259 1.81 9.55 6.16
CA ARG A 259 1.11 10.10 7.33
C ARG A 259 1.98 11.12 8.08
N ARG A 260 3.28 10.87 8.23
CA ARG A 260 4.23 11.73 8.94
C ARG A 260 4.84 12.83 8.07
N SER A 261 4.92 12.64 6.75
CA SER A 261 5.53 13.62 5.84
C SER A 261 4.73 14.91 5.76
N PRO A 262 5.30 16.09 6.01
CA PRO A 262 4.60 17.37 5.76
C PRO A 262 4.31 17.62 4.27
N LYS A 263 5.15 17.12 3.37
CA LYS A 263 5.10 17.36 1.92
C LYS A 263 3.93 16.66 1.23
N PHE A 264 3.52 15.49 1.73
CA PHE A 264 2.54 14.64 1.08
C PHE A 264 1.28 14.45 1.92
N LYS A 265 0.12 14.33 1.24
CA LYS A 265 -1.17 14.02 1.84
C LYS A 265 -1.72 12.76 1.18
N GLU A 266 -1.73 11.66 1.93
CA GLU A 266 -2.35 10.42 1.46
C GLU A 266 -3.86 10.58 1.32
N VAL A 267 -4.43 10.05 0.24
CA VAL A 267 -5.87 9.88 0.04
C VAL A 267 -6.22 8.41 0.20
N ASN A 268 -7.43 8.13 0.68
CA ASN A 268 -7.86 6.77 0.93
C ASN A 268 -8.07 6.01 -0.39
N THR A 269 -7.28 4.96 -0.63
CA THR A 269 -7.33 4.14 -1.85
C THR A 269 -8.68 3.44 -2.02
N LEU A 270 -9.34 3.03 -0.91
CA LEU A 270 -10.63 2.34 -0.96
C LEU A 270 -11.78 3.24 -1.46
N ASP A 271 -11.62 4.57 -1.41
CA ASP A 271 -12.59 5.49 -2.02
C ASP A 271 -12.63 5.40 -3.55
N TYR A 272 -11.58 4.84 -4.14
CA TYR A 272 -11.40 4.62 -5.57
C TYR A 272 -11.53 3.13 -5.99
N LEU A 273 -11.66 2.20 -5.07
CA LEU A 273 -11.90 0.77 -5.31
C LEU A 273 -13.33 0.38 -4.91
N LYS A 274 -14.32 0.98 -5.56
CA LYS A 274 -15.75 0.81 -5.25
C LYS A 274 -16.42 -0.26 -6.08
#